data_98639c933adb50e53fed632ba1c1cc95
#
_entry.id   98639c933adb50e53fed632ba1c1cc95
#
_cell.length_a   1.000
_cell.length_b   1.000
_cell.length_c   1.000
_cell.angle_alpha   90.00
_cell.angle_beta   90.00
_cell.angle_gamma   90.00
#
_symmetry.space_group_name_H-M   'P 1'
#
loop_
_entity.id
_entity.type
_entity.pdbx_description
1 polymer ?
#
loop_
_entity_poly.entity_id
_entity_poly.type
_entity_poly.pdbx_seq_one_letter_code
_entity_poly.pdbx_strand_id
1 'polypeptide(L)'
;MSNWFLDNPIKEESKKLRYGENPHQEGFLHIGKDSPIDFLNPLQGKEISFNNVSDALAAWACVHEFDEPSVCIVKHTNPCGVASSDNILSSYKKAFQTDPTSAFGGVIAANGEIDEVCAKNMIENQFIEVLIAPNFTSEAQEILNTKPNIRVLRLSLIH
;
A
#
# COMPACT_ATOMS: atom_id res chain seq x y z
N MET A 1 -5.90 -15.60 32.47
CA MET A 1 -5.75 -14.42 31.59
C MET A 1 -7.09 -14.26 30.85
N SER A 2 -7.82 -13.16 31.11
CA SER A 2 -9.00 -12.85 30.31
C SER A 2 -8.53 -12.58 28.88
N ASN A 3 -9.15 -13.21 27.91
CA ASN A 3 -8.89 -12.91 26.52
C ASN A 3 -9.64 -11.62 26.17
N TRP A 4 -8.93 -10.51 26.18
CA TRP A 4 -9.48 -9.17 25.96
C TRP A 4 -10.40 -9.10 24.72
N PHE A 5 -10.09 -9.84 23.67
CA PHE A 5 -10.89 -9.90 22.46
C PHE A 5 -12.24 -10.62 22.64
N LEU A 6 -12.36 -11.57 23.57
CA LEU A 6 -13.62 -12.24 23.86
C LEU A 6 -14.54 -11.35 24.71
N ASP A 7 -13.94 -10.55 25.60
CA ASP A 7 -14.66 -9.63 26.49
C ASP A 7 -15.07 -8.32 25.80
N ASN A 8 -14.40 -7.98 24.68
CA ASN A 8 -14.64 -6.79 23.87
C ASN A 8 -14.81 -7.20 22.41
N PRO A 9 -15.97 -7.76 22.00
CA PRO A 9 -16.19 -8.11 20.62
C PRO A 9 -16.15 -6.84 19.77
N ILE A 10 -15.13 -6.75 18.94
CA ILE A 10 -14.97 -5.65 18.00
C ILE A 10 -16.12 -5.75 17.00
N LYS A 11 -17.03 -4.78 17.04
CA LYS A 11 -18.18 -4.69 16.10
C LYS A 11 -17.75 -4.19 14.71
N GLU A 12 -16.50 -4.38 14.37
CA GLU A 12 -15.86 -3.93 13.16
C GLU A 12 -15.65 -5.09 12.20
N GLU A 13 -15.60 -4.81 10.91
CA GLU A 13 -15.35 -5.82 9.92
C GLU A 13 -13.96 -6.42 10.11
N SER A 14 -13.88 -7.74 10.12
CA SER A 14 -12.61 -8.46 10.23
C SER A 14 -12.36 -9.30 9.00
N LYS A 15 -11.12 -9.36 8.58
CA LYS A 15 -10.66 -10.15 7.44
C LYS A 15 -9.56 -11.11 7.89
N LYS A 16 -9.70 -12.41 7.56
CA LYS A 16 -8.61 -13.34 7.72
C LYS A 16 -7.51 -13.01 6.70
N LEU A 17 -6.29 -12.88 7.19
CA LEU A 17 -5.11 -12.68 6.35
C LEU A 17 -4.63 -14.03 5.80
N ARG A 18 -3.82 -13.98 4.73
CA ARG A 18 -3.21 -15.17 4.14
C ARG A 18 -2.41 -15.98 5.16
N TYR A 19 -1.67 -15.30 6.05
CA TYR A 19 -0.97 -15.83 7.23
C TYR A 19 -0.62 -14.68 8.16
N GLY A 20 -0.15 -14.96 9.37
CA GLY A 20 0.33 -13.96 10.32
C GLY A 20 1.72 -13.43 9.96
N GLU A 21 2.49 -13.05 10.95
CA GLU A 21 3.88 -12.58 10.74
C GLU A 21 4.75 -13.67 10.10
N ASN A 22 4.53 -14.91 10.48
CA ASN A 22 5.20 -16.08 9.91
C ASN A 22 4.19 -16.99 9.19
N PRO A 23 4.62 -17.78 8.16
CA PRO A 23 3.74 -18.59 7.34
C PRO A 23 2.87 -19.63 8.08
N HIS A 24 3.31 -20.09 9.24
CA HIS A 24 2.60 -21.07 10.07
C HIS A 24 1.61 -20.45 11.07
N GLN A 25 1.55 -19.12 11.13
CA GLN A 25 0.68 -18.38 12.05
C GLN A 25 -0.60 -17.94 11.36
N GLU A 26 -1.71 -17.92 12.08
CA GLU A 26 -2.91 -17.26 11.62
C GLU A 26 -2.84 -15.77 11.92
N GLY A 27 -3.38 -14.95 11.02
CA GLY A 27 -3.51 -13.50 11.18
C GLY A 27 -4.91 -13.04 10.82
N PHE A 28 -5.40 -12.07 11.57
CA PHE A 28 -6.68 -11.41 11.34
C PHE A 28 -6.48 -9.90 11.34
N LEU A 29 -7.09 -9.24 10.38
CA LEU A 29 -7.12 -7.78 10.29
C LEU A 29 -8.49 -7.31 10.77
N HIS A 30 -8.50 -6.51 11.82
CA HIS A 30 -9.68 -5.79 12.27
C HIS A 30 -9.58 -4.36 11.77
N ILE A 31 -10.59 -3.91 11.01
CA ILE A 31 -10.57 -2.62 10.35
C ILE A 31 -11.56 -1.71 11.04
N GLY A 32 -11.03 -0.66 11.66
CA GLY A 32 -11.83 0.42 12.23
C GLY A 32 -12.46 1.30 11.14
N LYS A 33 -13.54 1.99 11.48
CA LYS A 33 -14.24 2.90 10.55
C LYS A 33 -13.35 4.01 10.02
N ASP A 34 -12.32 4.37 10.76
CA ASP A 34 -11.36 5.44 10.44
C ASP A 34 -10.07 4.92 9.80
N SER A 35 -10.09 3.69 9.27
CA SER A 35 -8.92 3.13 8.58
C SER A 35 -8.52 3.99 7.38
N PRO A 36 -7.26 4.43 7.30
CA PRO A 36 -6.80 5.26 6.18
C PRO A 36 -6.69 4.49 4.86
N ILE A 37 -6.63 3.15 4.92
CA ILE A 37 -6.47 2.28 3.74
C ILE A 37 -7.68 1.34 3.68
N ASP A 38 -8.30 1.24 2.51
CA ASP A 38 -9.38 0.28 2.27
C ASP A 38 -8.80 -1.12 1.97
N PHE A 39 -8.50 -1.86 3.02
CA PHE A 39 -8.04 -3.24 2.91
C PHE A 39 -9.15 -4.24 2.58
N LEU A 40 -10.41 -3.84 2.73
CA LEU A 40 -11.56 -4.74 2.50
C LEU A 40 -11.90 -4.85 1.02
N ASN A 41 -11.75 -3.73 0.28
CA ASN A 41 -12.15 -3.63 -1.11
C ASN A 41 -10.95 -3.27 -2.00
N PRO A 42 -9.96 -4.17 -2.15
CA PRO A 42 -8.85 -3.93 -3.05
C PRO A 42 -9.37 -3.79 -4.49
N LEU A 43 -8.77 -2.88 -5.26
CA LEU A 43 -9.12 -2.71 -6.68
C LEU A 43 -8.66 -3.90 -7.51
N GLN A 44 -7.57 -4.54 -7.12
CA GLN A 44 -7.08 -5.80 -7.66
C GLN A 44 -6.09 -6.48 -6.71
N GLY A 45 -5.74 -7.71 -7.01
CA GLY A 45 -4.60 -8.41 -6.40
C GLY A 45 -4.99 -9.64 -5.59
N LYS A 46 -3.96 -10.33 -5.13
CA LYS A 46 -4.08 -11.51 -4.26
C LYS A 46 -4.49 -11.11 -2.84
N GLU A 47 -4.81 -12.12 -2.02
CA GLU A 47 -5.00 -11.91 -0.59
C GLU A 47 -3.83 -11.18 0.05
N ILE A 48 -4.16 -10.25 0.94
CA ILE A 48 -3.17 -9.47 1.67
C ILE A 48 -2.60 -10.28 2.83
N SER A 49 -1.30 -10.15 3.07
CA SER A 49 -0.60 -10.78 4.20
C SER A 49 -0.41 -9.78 5.35
N PHE A 50 -0.03 -10.28 6.52
CA PHE A 50 0.35 -9.46 7.65
C PHE A 50 1.46 -8.46 7.28
N ASN A 51 2.51 -8.93 6.59
CA ASN A 51 3.62 -8.08 6.17
C ASN A 51 3.18 -7.00 5.17
N ASN A 52 2.27 -7.33 4.24
CA ASN A 52 1.71 -6.32 3.33
C ASN A 52 0.95 -5.22 4.08
N VAL A 53 0.17 -5.57 5.10
CA VAL A 53 -0.55 -4.59 5.93
C VAL A 53 0.44 -3.71 6.69
N SER A 54 1.44 -4.30 7.31
CA SER A 54 2.47 -3.59 8.08
C SER A 54 3.24 -2.60 7.21
N ASP A 55 3.71 -3.05 6.04
CA ASP A 55 4.44 -2.22 5.08
C ASP A 55 3.54 -1.12 4.47
N ALA A 56 2.27 -1.45 4.20
CA ALA A 56 1.28 -0.49 3.68
C ALA A 56 1.01 0.66 4.65
N LEU A 57 0.83 0.34 5.94
CA LEU A 57 0.64 1.34 6.98
C LEU A 57 1.89 2.21 7.17
N ALA A 58 3.08 1.63 7.12
CA ALA A 58 4.33 2.38 7.21
C ALA A 58 4.51 3.32 6.00
N ALA A 59 4.21 2.86 4.80
CA ALA A 59 4.29 3.66 3.58
C ALA A 59 3.28 4.82 3.59
N TRP A 60 2.05 4.54 4.00
CA TRP A 60 1.02 5.57 4.15
C TRP A 60 1.42 6.62 5.19
N ALA A 61 1.82 6.19 6.39
CA ALA A 61 2.23 7.10 7.45
C ALA A 61 3.34 8.05 6.99
N CYS A 62 4.28 7.54 6.19
CA CYS A 62 5.35 8.36 5.63
C CYS A 62 4.83 9.40 4.64
N VAL A 63 4.04 9.01 3.62
CA VAL A 63 3.57 9.99 2.61
C VAL A 63 2.57 10.98 3.15
N HIS A 64 1.87 10.63 4.23
CA HIS A 64 0.90 11.51 4.87
C HIS A 64 1.52 12.75 5.54
N GLU A 65 2.81 12.71 5.82
CA GLU A 65 3.54 13.83 6.39
C GLU A 65 3.87 14.95 5.39
N PHE A 66 3.59 14.74 4.09
CA PHE A 66 3.93 15.69 3.02
C PHE A 66 2.68 16.30 2.40
N ASP A 67 2.71 17.62 2.21
CA ASP A 67 1.66 18.36 1.49
C ASP A 67 1.86 18.32 -0.03
N GLU A 68 3.13 18.28 -0.49
CA GLU A 68 3.48 18.19 -1.90
C GLU A 68 3.25 16.78 -2.46
N PRO A 69 3.11 16.62 -3.79
CA PRO A 69 3.05 15.32 -4.43
C PRO A 69 4.25 14.44 -4.03
N SER A 70 3.99 13.38 -3.29
CA SER A 70 5.03 12.57 -2.66
C SER A 70 4.79 11.08 -2.84
N VAL A 71 5.90 10.34 -2.91
CA VAL A 71 5.91 8.88 -3.00
C VAL A 71 6.89 8.31 -1.97
N CYS A 72 6.45 7.28 -1.28
CA CYS A 72 7.26 6.46 -0.39
C CYS A 72 7.29 5.01 -0.87
N ILE A 73 8.46 4.42 -0.92
CA ILE A 73 8.67 2.99 -1.19
C ILE A 73 9.18 2.37 0.10
N VAL A 74 8.44 1.36 0.58
CA VAL A 74 8.73 0.67 1.85
C VAL A 74 9.05 -0.79 1.60
N LYS A 75 10.01 -1.29 2.35
CA LYS A 75 10.32 -2.70 2.45
C LYS A 75 10.68 -3.05 3.90
N HIS A 76 10.04 -4.12 4.42
CA HIS A 76 10.24 -4.53 5.82
C HIS A 76 10.02 -3.38 6.81
N THR A 77 8.91 -2.67 6.64
CA THR A 77 8.47 -1.51 7.45
C THR A 77 9.39 -0.28 7.42
N ASN A 78 10.44 -0.31 6.62
CA ASN A 78 11.37 0.81 6.48
C ASN A 78 11.29 1.45 5.09
N PRO A 79 11.28 2.78 4.98
CA PRO A 79 11.42 3.45 3.70
C PRO A 79 12.78 3.18 3.09
N CYS A 80 12.81 2.67 1.85
CA CYS A 80 14.03 2.59 1.04
C CYS A 80 14.12 3.73 0.02
N GLY A 81 13.04 4.46 -0.18
CA GLY A 81 13.02 5.66 -1.01
C GLY A 81 11.81 6.54 -0.69
N VAL A 82 12.06 7.83 -0.44
CA VAL A 82 11.02 8.85 -0.22
C VAL A 82 11.39 10.09 -1.03
N ALA A 83 10.41 10.65 -1.73
CA ALA A 83 10.63 11.89 -2.44
C ALA A 83 9.34 12.69 -2.65
N SER A 84 9.49 14.00 -2.64
CA SER A 84 8.49 14.98 -3.06
C SER A 84 8.97 15.72 -4.31
N SER A 85 8.04 16.07 -5.19
CA SER A 85 8.33 16.81 -6.41
C SER A 85 7.07 17.48 -6.95
N ASP A 86 7.12 18.05 -8.15
CA ASP A 86 6.02 18.79 -8.77
C ASP A 86 4.82 17.89 -9.15
N ASN A 87 5.04 16.59 -9.28
CA ASN A 87 4.01 15.60 -9.59
C ASN A 87 4.40 14.21 -9.11
N ILE A 88 3.43 13.29 -9.03
CA ILE A 88 3.62 11.93 -8.52
C ILE A 88 4.64 11.12 -9.33
N LEU A 89 4.64 11.25 -10.67
CA LEU A 89 5.62 10.56 -11.51
C LEU A 89 7.06 10.95 -11.19
N SER A 90 7.31 12.26 -11.05
CA SER A 90 8.64 12.79 -10.70
C SER A 90 9.05 12.36 -9.30
N SER A 91 8.11 12.37 -8.34
CA SER A 91 8.35 11.89 -6.98
C SER A 91 8.67 10.39 -6.96
N TYR A 92 7.92 9.58 -7.72
CA TYR A 92 8.22 8.16 -7.86
C TYR A 92 9.63 7.91 -8.41
N LYS A 93 10.00 8.58 -9.50
CA LYS A 93 11.34 8.41 -10.11
C LYS A 93 12.46 8.73 -9.13
N LYS A 94 12.32 9.82 -8.38
CA LYS A 94 13.30 10.21 -7.37
C LYS A 94 13.37 9.21 -6.22
N ALA A 95 12.22 8.78 -5.70
CA ALA A 95 12.15 7.78 -4.64
C ALA A 95 12.78 6.45 -5.07
N PHE A 96 12.46 5.97 -6.28
CA PHE A 96 13.02 4.75 -6.84
C PHE A 96 14.54 4.83 -7.02
N GLN A 97 15.07 5.97 -7.48
CA GLN A 97 16.51 6.19 -7.69
C GLN A 97 17.33 6.15 -6.39
N THR A 98 16.71 6.32 -5.23
CA THR A 98 17.39 6.26 -3.93
C THR A 98 18.01 4.90 -3.68
N ASP A 99 17.25 3.82 -3.90
CA ASP A 99 17.74 2.44 -3.78
C ASP A 99 16.89 1.49 -4.65
N PRO A 100 17.20 1.40 -5.96
CA PRO A 100 16.45 0.55 -6.88
C PRO A 100 16.48 -0.93 -6.52
N THR A 101 17.54 -1.39 -5.87
CA THR A 101 17.71 -2.78 -5.47
C THR A 101 16.73 -3.13 -4.34
N SER A 102 16.67 -2.31 -3.31
CA SER A 102 15.76 -2.52 -2.18
C SER A 102 14.28 -2.26 -2.56
N ALA A 103 14.02 -1.42 -3.56
CA ALA A 103 12.67 -1.14 -4.05
C ALA A 103 11.98 -2.37 -4.67
N PHE A 104 12.75 -3.35 -5.17
CA PHE A 104 12.18 -4.56 -5.77
C PHE A 104 11.35 -5.36 -4.78
N GLY A 105 10.07 -5.60 -5.11
CA GLY A 105 9.11 -6.27 -4.22
C GLY A 105 8.68 -5.40 -3.04
N GLY A 106 8.80 -4.09 -3.15
CA GLY A 106 8.36 -3.14 -2.14
C GLY A 106 6.87 -2.79 -2.21
N VAL A 107 6.43 -2.08 -1.20
CA VAL A 107 5.13 -1.42 -1.12
C VAL A 107 5.31 0.05 -1.46
N ILE A 108 4.49 0.56 -2.37
CA ILE A 108 4.52 1.95 -2.81
C ILE A 108 3.27 2.66 -2.31
N ALA A 109 3.43 3.80 -1.65
CA ALA A 109 2.34 4.73 -1.35
C ALA A 109 2.59 6.07 -2.02
N ALA A 110 1.53 6.64 -2.61
CA ALA A 110 1.49 7.99 -3.14
C ALA A 110 0.38 8.79 -2.46
N ASN A 111 0.60 10.09 -2.22
CA ASN A 111 -0.43 10.97 -1.68
C ASN A 111 -1.27 11.69 -2.77
N GLY A 112 -1.09 11.33 -4.03
CA GLY A 112 -1.83 11.85 -5.17
C GLY A 112 -2.30 10.76 -6.14
N GLU A 113 -3.06 11.16 -7.16
CA GLU A 113 -3.59 10.27 -8.18
C GLU A 113 -2.49 9.60 -9.01
N ILE A 114 -2.66 8.31 -9.28
CA ILE A 114 -1.84 7.55 -10.22
C ILE A 114 -2.52 7.55 -11.59
N ASP A 115 -1.88 8.15 -12.56
CA ASP A 115 -2.28 8.15 -13.96
C ASP A 115 -1.61 7.01 -14.77
N GLU A 116 -1.97 6.91 -16.05
CA GLU A 116 -1.45 5.90 -16.99
C GLU A 116 0.08 5.90 -17.03
N VAL A 117 0.68 7.08 -17.19
CA VAL A 117 2.13 7.22 -17.36
C VAL A 117 2.87 6.81 -16.08
N CYS A 118 2.32 7.20 -14.94
CA CYS A 118 2.86 6.83 -13.63
C CYS A 118 2.78 5.32 -13.40
N ALA A 119 1.61 4.71 -13.62
CA ALA A 119 1.40 3.28 -13.48
C ALA A 119 2.35 2.47 -14.36
N LYS A 120 2.50 2.88 -15.65
CA LYS A 120 3.41 2.25 -16.59
C LYS A 120 4.87 2.30 -16.12
N ASN A 121 5.34 3.47 -15.71
CA ASN A 121 6.70 3.63 -15.18
C ASN A 121 6.94 2.75 -13.95
N MET A 122 5.97 2.67 -13.04
CA MET A 122 6.08 1.86 -11.82
C MET A 122 6.25 0.37 -12.14
N ILE A 123 5.39 -0.21 -12.99
CA ILE A 123 5.44 -1.64 -13.30
C ILE A 123 6.60 -2.04 -14.23
N GLU A 124 7.14 -1.11 -15.01
CA GLU A 124 8.32 -1.35 -15.84
C GLU A 124 9.63 -1.30 -15.03
N ASN A 125 9.70 -0.46 -14.01
CA ASN A 125 10.92 -0.27 -13.23
C ASN A 125 11.11 -1.32 -12.13
N GLN A 126 10.04 -1.78 -11.50
CA GLN A 126 10.16 -2.70 -10.37
C GLN A 126 9.00 -3.67 -10.24
N PHE A 127 9.24 -4.79 -9.59
CA PHE A 127 8.19 -5.63 -9.05
C PHE A 127 7.55 -4.96 -7.83
N ILE A 128 6.22 -4.89 -7.79
CA ILE A 128 5.44 -4.21 -6.75
C ILE A 128 4.57 -5.23 -6.04
N GLU A 129 4.66 -5.29 -4.72
CA GLU A 129 3.77 -6.13 -3.89
C GLU A 129 2.42 -5.44 -3.64
N VAL A 130 2.45 -4.17 -3.23
CA VAL A 130 1.27 -3.36 -2.94
C VAL A 130 1.48 -1.94 -3.47
N LEU A 131 0.45 -1.39 -4.10
CA LEU A 131 0.40 0.00 -4.54
C LEU A 131 -0.80 0.69 -3.89
N ILE A 132 -0.57 1.83 -3.26
CA ILE A 132 -1.55 2.58 -2.49
C ILE A 132 -1.60 4.01 -2.98
N ALA A 133 -2.78 4.53 -3.28
CA ALA A 133 -3.00 5.92 -3.64
C ALA A 133 -4.45 6.34 -3.35
N PRO A 134 -4.73 7.65 -3.23
CA PRO A 134 -6.10 8.12 -3.05
C PRO A 134 -6.99 7.84 -4.27
N ASN A 135 -6.43 7.87 -5.47
CA ASN A 135 -7.15 7.59 -6.70
C ASN A 135 -6.25 7.01 -7.79
N PHE A 136 -6.89 6.32 -8.76
CA PHE A 136 -6.27 5.75 -9.95
C PHE A 136 -7.15 6.07 -11.15
N THR A 137 -6.58 6.57 -12.24
CA THR A 137 -7.33 6.76 -13.48
C THR A 137 -7.76 5.41 -14.06
N SER A 138 -8.77 5.39 -14.93
CA SER A 138 -9.21 4.17 -15.61
C SER A 138 -8.08 3.52 -16.41
N GLU A 139 -7.29 4.35 -17.10
CA GLU A 139 -6.14 3.95 -17.89
C GLU A 139 -5.02 3.36 -17.01
N ALA A 140 -4.78 3.96 -15.84
CA ALA A 140 -3.85 3.41 -14.86
C ALA A 140 -4.28 2.02 -14.37
N GLN A 141 -5.58 1.83 -14.12
CA GLN A 141 -6.12 0.53 -13.72
C GLN A 141 -5.96 -0.52 -14.82
N GLU A 142 -6.17 -0.17 -16.09
CA GLU A 142 -5.93 -1.07 -17.22
C GLU A 142 -4.46 -1.51 -17.30
N ILE A 143 -3.52 -0.59 -17.12
CA ILE A 143 -2.08 -0.90 -17.06
C ILE A 143 -1.77 -1.83 -15.88
N LEU A 144 -2.28 -1.53 -14.70
CA LEU A 144 -2.06 -2.34 -13.49
C LEU A 144 -2.65 -3.75 -13.62
N ASN A 145 -3.78 -3.90 -14.34
CA ASN A 145 -4.40 -5.20 -14.61
C ASN A 145 -3.50 -6.14 -15.43
N THR A 146 -2.51 -5.63 -16.13
CA THR A 146 -1.50 -6.46 -16.81
C THR A 146 -0.59 -7.21 -15.83
N LYS A 147 -0.57 -6.78 -14.57
CA LYS A 147 0.17 -7.37 -13.44
C LYS A 147 -0.79 -7.75 -12.31
N PRO A 148 -1.65 -8.77 -12.50
CA PRO A 148 -2.78 -9.04 -11.61
C PRO A 148 -2.38 -9.44 -10.18
N ASN A 149 -1.11 -9.74 -9.94
CA ASN A 149 -0.61 -10.09 -8.61
C ASN A 149 -0.34 -8.86 -7.72
N ILE A 150 -0.23 -7.66 -8.28
CA ILE A 150 -0.08 -6.42 -7.53
C ILE A 150 -1.38 -6.18 -6.75
N ARG A 151 -1.28 -5.93 -5.46
CA ARG A 151 -2.40 -5.50 -4.63
C ARG A 151 -2.55 -4.00 -4.76
N VAL A 152 -3.65 -3.56 -5.34
CA VAL A 152 -3.95 -2.13 -5.52
C VAL A 152 -5.00 -1.72 -4.51
N LEU A 153 -4.64 -0.83 -3.63
CA LEU A 153 -5.46 -0.37 -2.52
C LEU A 153 -5.73 1.14 -2.64
N ARG A 154 -6.93 1.52 -2.29
CA ARG A 154 -7.31 2.93 -2.24
C ARG A 154 -7.09 3.50 -0.85
N LEU A 155 -6.58 4.72 -0.76
CA LEU A 155 -6.63 5.49 0.48
C LEU A 155 -8.07 5.92 0.74
N SER A 156 -8.52 5.72 1.98
CA SER A 156 -9.80 6.27 2.42
C SER A 156 -9.65 7.79 2.57
N LEU A 157 -10.53 8.55 1.93
CA LEU A 157 -10.58 10.00 2.07
C LEU A 157 -11.38 10.44 3.31
N ILE A 158 -11.63 9.55 4.24
CA ILE A 158 -12.29 9.88 5.50
C ILE A 158 -11.24 10.55 6.40
N HIS A 159 -11.35 11.85 6.45
CA HIS A 159 -10.61 12.68 7.41
C HIS A 159 -11.44 12.88 8.66
#